data_986dbde3d87fefc8b0d8b1d94863e0a6
#
_entry.id   986dbde3d87fefc8b0d8b1d94863e0a6
#
_cell.length_a   1.000
_cell.length_b   1.000
_cell.length_c   1.000
_cell.angle_alpha   90.00
_cell.angle_beta   90.00
_cell.angle_gamma   90.00
#
_symmetry.space_group_name_H-M   'P 1'
#
loop_
_entity.id
_entity.type
_entity.pdbx_description
1 polymer ?
#
loop_
_entity_poly.entity_id
_entity_poly.type
_entity_poly.pdbx_seq_one_letter_code
_entity_poly.pdbx_strand_id
1 'polypeptide(L)'
;MKIGILSSGGDCPGINATIRGVGKTAIMHYGMEVIGIHSGFIGLLNKDVQVFDERSLSGILNLGGTILGTSREKPFRKLLASGDSEKPEIIKKNYEELGLDCLVCIGGNGTQKTANLLSQIGLNVIGVPKTIDNDIWGTDITFGFNTAVNIATESIDRLHSTASSHKRVMVVEVMGHHAGWIALYAGMAGGADVILLPELGYDIDKVNEAILDRARRDRKSVV
;
A
#
# COMPACT_ATOMS: atom_id res chain seq x y z
N MET A 1 20.92 19.62 -3.56
CA MET A 1 19.77 19.10 -2.82
C MET A 1 19.85 17.59 -2.79
N LYS A 2 19.65 16.98 -1.61
CA LYS A 2 19.77 15.55 -1.39
C LYS A 2 18.47 15.00 -0.80
N ILE A 3 17.88 13.99 -1.44
CA ILE A 3 16.63 13.39 -0.97
C ILE A 3 16.84 11.94 -0.56
N GLY A 4 16.16 11.55 0.53
CA GLY A 4 16.06 10.16 0.96
C GLY A 4 14.73 9.56 0.54
N ILE A 5 14.73 8.31 0.08
CA ILE A 5 13.50 7.56 -0.25
C ILE A 5 13.44 6.32 0.61
N LEU A 6 12.35 6.10 1.31
CA LEU A 6 12.07 4.85 2.03
C LEU A 6 10.69 4.30 1.69
N SER A 7 10.55 2.98 1.82
CA SER A 7 9.26 2.30 1.83
C SER A 7 9.02 1.62 3.17
N SER A 8 7.82 1.76 3.74
CA SER A 8 7.49 1.22 5.05
C SER A 8 6.09 0.60 5.07
N GLY A 9 5.90 -0.41 5.90
CA GLY A 9 4.66 -1.17 5.99
C GLY A 9 4.63 -2.40 5.07
N GLY A 10 3.44 -2.91 4.74
CA GLY A 10 3.29 -4.00 3.77
C GLY A 10 3.71 -3.57 2.37
N ASP A 11 4.26 -4.50 1.60
CA ASP A 11 4.52 -4.25 0.19
C ASP A 11 3.24 -4.34 -0.64
N CYS A 12 3.24 -3.72 -1.79
CA CYS A 12 2.17 -3.79 -2.77
C CYS A 12 2.69 -3.46 -4.18
N PRO A 13 1.91 -3.71 -5.22
CA PRO A 13 2.25 -3.28 -6.57
C PRO A 13 2.49 -1.77 -6.65
N GLY A 14 3.49 -1.35 -7.44
CA GLY A 14 3.76 0.06 -7.72
C GLY A 14 4.84 0.73 -6.85
N ILE A 15 5.34 0.08 -5.78
CA ILE A 15 6.40 0.68 -4.93
C ILE A 15 7.66 0.97 -5.75
N ASN A 16 8.18 -0.01 -6.49
CA ASN A 16 9.38 0.18 -7.29
C ASN A 16 9.17 1.19 -8.43
N ALA A 17 7.97 1.24 -9.03
CA ALA A 17 7.63 2.26 -10.00
C ALA A 17 7.66 3.66 -9.38
N THR A 18 7.17 3.81 -8.15
CA THR A 18 7.20 5.07 -7.40
C THR A 18 8.64 5.47 -7.05
N ILE A 19 9.44 4.54 -6.51
CA ILE A 19 10.88 4.76 -6.21
C ILE A 19 11.59 5.24 -7.47
N ARG A 20 11.36 4.55 -8.60
CA ARG A 20 11.96 4.90 -9.89
C ARG A 20 11.49 6.28 -10.39
N GLY A 21 10.19 6.55 -10.31
CA GLY A 21 9.62 7.83 -10.74
C GLY A 21 10.23 9.01 -9.99
N VAL A 22 10.22 8.93 -8.66
CA VAL A 22 10.81 9.95 -7.79
C VAL A 22 12.32 10.07 -8.03
N GLY A 23 13.04 8.95 -7.96
CA GLY A 23 14.50 8.94 -8.05
C GLY A 23 15.02 9.41 -9.41
N LYS A 24 14.48 8.88 -10.52
CA LYS A 24 14.91 9.32 -11.86
C LYS A 24 14.57 10.76 -12.13
N THR A 25 13.41 11.24 -11.75
CA THR A 25 13.03 12.63 -11.93
C THR A 25 13.96 13.55 -11.14
N ALA A 26 14.24 13.21 -9.88
CA ALA A 26 15.15 13.97 -9.04
C ALA A 26 16.57 14.06 -9.63
N ILE A 27 17.12 12.92 -10.10
CA ILE A 27 18.47 12.86 -10.68
C ILE A 27 18.52 13.58 -12.03
N MET A 28 17.64 13.18 -12.97
CA MET A 28 17.77 13.56 -14.39
C MET A 28 17.26 14.96 -14.69
N HIS A 29 16.21 15.42 -14.00
CA HIS A 29 15.61 16.73 -14.28
C HIS A 29 16.06 17.83 -13.32
N TYR A 30 16.43 17.44 -12.10
CA TYR A 30 16.77 18.42 -11.06
C TYR A 30 18.22 18.33 -10.57
N GLY A 31 19.02 17.36 -11.04
CA GLY A 31 20.41 17.18 -10.60
C GLY A 31 20.56 16.92 -9.10
N MET A 32 19.56 16.30 -8.47
CA MET A 32 19.59 16.02 -7.04
C MET A 32 20.37 14.73 -6.75
N GLU A 33 21.00 14.68 -5.58
CA GLU A 33 21.48 13.42 -5.01
C GLU A 33 20.28 12.64 -4.43
N VAL A 34 20.24 11.35 -4.69
CA VAL A 34 19.16 10.47 -4.20
C VAL A 34 19.76 9.29 -3.46
N ILE A 35 19.29 9.07 -2.24
CA ILE A 35 19.62 7.85 -1.49
C ILE A 35 18.35 7.03 -1.23
N GLY A 36 18.48 5.72 -1.40
CA GLY A 36 17.50 4.74 -0.93
C GLY A 36 17.83 4.32 0.50
N ILE A 37 16.84 4.29 1.37
CA ILE A 37 16.96 3.88 2.77
C ILE A 37 16.35 2.51 2.91
N HIS A 38 17.16 1.51 3.29
CA HIS A 38 16.73 0.11 3.39
C HIS A 38 15.81 -0.13 4.60
N SER A 39 14.90 -1.09 4.46
CA SER A 39 14.02 -1.55 5.55
C SER A 39 13.22 -0.44 6.26
N GLY A 40 12.86 0.61 5.51
CA GLY A 40 12.03 1.70 6.00
C GLY A 40 12.67 2.49 7.15
N PHE A 41 11.91 2.77 8.22
CA PHE A 41 12.42 3.56 9.35
C PHE A 41 13.55 2.88 10.13
N ILE A 42 13.70 1.54 10.06
CA ILE A 42 14.85 0.83 10.64
C ILE A 42 16.14 1.27 9.95
N GLY A 43 16.14 1.35 8.63
CA GLY A 43 17.30 1.80 7.89
C GLY A 43 17.68 3.24 8.21
N LEU A 44 16.70 4.13 8.42
CA LEU A 44 16.97 5.50 8.83
C LEU A 44 17.56 5.57 10.26
N LEU A 45 17.10 4.70 11.16
CA LEU A 45 17.69 4.58 12.51
C LEU A 45 19.14 4.11 12.48
N ASN A 46 19.49 3.21 11.56
CA ASN A 46 20.80 2.58 11.48
C ASN A 46 21.73 3.19 10.43
N LYS A 47 21.26 4.18 9.66
CA LYS A 47 21.95 4.75 8.48
C LYS A 47 22.29 3.69 7.43
N ASP A 48 21.38 2.71 7.26
CA ASP A 48 21.50 1.68 6.21
C ASP A 48 20.93 2.27 4.91
N VAL A 49 21.81 2.80 4.09
CA VAL A 49 21.48 3.58 2.91
C VAL A 49 22.30 3.17 1.68
N GLN A 50 21.70 3.36 0.51
CA GLN A 50 22.33 3.15 -0.79
C GLN A 50 22.21 4.43 -1.63
N VAL A 51 23.30 4.89 -2.22
CA VAL A 51 23.24 5.98 -3.20
C VAL A 51 22.63 5.45 -4.49
N PHE A 52 21.65 6.17 -5.02
CA PHE A 52 21.04 5.85 -6.30
C PHE A 52 21.66 6.66 -7.43
N ASP A 53 21.93 5.95 -8.52
CA ASP A 53 22.23 6.49 -9.84
C ASP A 53 21.15 6.07 -10.85
N GLU A 54 21.30 6.47 -12.10
CA GLU A 54 20.35 6.09 -13.15
C GLU A 54 20.28 4.58 -13.38
N ARG A 55 21.39 3.86 -13.15
CA ARG A 55 21.49 2.40 -13.36
C ARG A 55 20.75 1.66 -12.25
N SER A 56 20.92 2.08 -11.00
CA SER A 56 20.23 1.52 -9.83
C SER A 56 18.72 1.53 -9.97
N LEU A 57 18.20 2.53 -10.67
CA LEU A 57 16.77 2.73 -10.92
C LEU A 57 16.29 2.17 -12.27
N SER A 58 17.18 1.50 -13.00
CA SER A 58 16.84 0.89 -14.29
C SER A 58 16.34 -0.55 -14.09
N GLY A 59 15.35 -0.97 -14.89
CA GLY A 59 14.83 -2.34 -14.85
C GLY A 59 13.95 -2.69 -13.66
N ILE A 60 13.71 -1.77 -12.72
CA ILE A 60 12.92 -2.06 -11.51
C ILE A 60 11.40 -1.88 -11.67
N LEU A 61 10.94 -1.34 -12.81
CA LEU A 61 9.53 -1.00 -13.01
C LEU A 61 8.59 -2.20 -12.85
N ASN A 62 9.01 -3.35 -13.36
CA ASN A 62 8.21 -4.57 -13.37
C ASN A 62 8.56 -5.54 -12.22
N LEU A 63 9.41 -5.12 -11.28
CA LEU A 63 9.73 -5.94 -10.12
C LEU A 63 8.66 -5.78 -9.04
N GLY A 64 8.17 -6.91 -8.52
CA GLY A 64 7.30 -6.93 -7.35
C GLY A 64 8.04 -6.56 -6.07
N GLY A 65 7.27 -6.31 -5.00
CA GLY A 65 7.82 -5.91 -3.71
C GLY A 65 8.49 -4.54 -3.72
N THR A 66 9.60 -4.41 -3.02
CA THR A 66 10.40 -3.18 -2.95
C THR A 66 11.88 -3.49 -2.95
N ILE A 67 12.65 -2.81 -3.82
CA ILE A 67 14.13 -2.96 -3.88
C ILE A 67 14.82 -2.46 -2.61
N LEU A 68 14.14 -1.62 -1.83
CA LEU A 68 14.66 -1.09 -0.56
C LEU A 68 14.32 -1.98 0.63
N GLY A 69 13.52 -3.05 0.44
CA GLY A 69 12.94 -3.76 1.57
C GLY A 69 11.96 -2.90 2.36
N THR A 70 11.35 -3.45 3.37
CA THR A 70 10.35 -2.76 4.20
C THR A 70 10.37 -3.26 5.63
N SER A 71 9.85 -2.46 6.55
CA SER A 71 9.61 -2.87 7.94
C SER A 71 8.34 -2.24 8.48
N ARG A 72 7.86 -2.78 9.62
CA ARG A 72 6.71 -2.22 10.35
C ARG A 72 7.15 -1.43 11.58
N GLU A 73 8.37 -0.90 11.58
CA GLU A 73 8.87 -0.06 12.67
C GLU A 73 8.02 1.22 12.80
N LYS A 74 7.68 1.55 14.03
CA LYS A 74 6.90 2.74 14.40
C LYS A 74 7.68 3.55 15.41
N PRO A 75 8.59 4.46 14.98
CA PRO A 75 9.53 5.16 15.87
C PRO A 75 8.86 5.89 17.03
N PHE A 76 7.68 6.45 16.81
CA PHE A 76 6.94 7.21 17.83
C PHE A 76 6.06 6.35 18.75
N ARG A 77 5.94 5.04 18.53
CA ARG A 77 4.99 4.21 19.27
C ARG A 77 5.25 4.23 20.79
N LYS A 78 6.50 4.08 21.22
CA LYS A 78 6.87 4.13 22.64
C LYS A 78 6.77 5.54 23.20
N LEU A 79 7.20 6.55 22.44
CA LEU A 79 7.12 7.94 22.83
C LEU A 79 5.66 8.35 23.13
N LEU A 80 4.74 8.01 22.24
CA LEU A 80 3.30 8.32 22.41
C LEU A 80 2.63 7.51 23.55
N ALA A 81 3.17 6.32 23.88
CA ALA A 81 2.59 5.46 24.90
C ALA A 81 3.14 5.72 26.31
N SER A 82 4.43 6.04 26.45
CA SER A 82 5.13 6.14 27.74
C SER A 82 5.99 7.39 27.90
N GLY A 83 6.11 8.22 26.86
CA GLY A 83 7.00 9.39 26.87
C GLY A 83 8.50 9.05 26.81
N ASP A 84 8.86 7.78 26.68
CA ASP A 84 10.24 7.30 26.78
C ASP A 84 10.68 6.58 25.49
N SER A 85 11.19 7.35 24.53
CA SER A 85 11.80 6.80 23.32
C SER A 85 12.74 7.81 22.67
N GLU A 86 13.98 7.42 22.49
CA GLU A 86 15.01 8.21 21.79
C GLU A 86 14.95 8.07 20.25
N LYS A 87 14.11 7.15 19.72
CA LYS A 87 14.08 6.87 18.28
C LYS A 87 13.79 8.08 17.41
N PRO A 88 12.84 8.96 17.71
CA PRO A 88 12.60 10.16 16.92
C PRO A 88 13.82 11.08 16.85
N GLU A 89 14.52 11.27 17.97
CA GLU A 89 15.75 12.09 18.05
C GLU A 89 16.90 11.46 17.25
N ILE A 90 17.05 10.13 17.33
CA ILE A 90 18.04 9.39 16.52
C ILE A 90 17.74 9.58 15.03
N ILE A 91 16.46 9.47 14.62
CA ILE A 91 16.05 9.68 13.22
C ILE A 91 16.39 11.11 12.78
N LYS A 92 16.09 12.12 13.60
CA LYS A 92 16.40 13.51 13.29
C LYS A 92 17.89 13.73 13.13
N LYS A 93 18.67 13.24 14.08
CA LYS A 93 20.13 13.29 14.01
C LYS A 93 20.68 12.61 12.76
N ASN A 94 20.20 11.41 12.43
CA ASN A 94 20.64 10.68 11.25
C ASN A 94 20.22 11.36 9.94
N TYR A 95 19.04 11.97 9.90
CA TYR A 95 18.59 12.79 8.77
C TYR A 95 19.55 13.96 8.51
N GLU A 96 19.96 14.68 9.58
CA GLU A 96 20.90 15.78 9.51
C GLU A 96 22.32 15.30 9.13
N GLU A 97 22.81 14.21 9.73
CA GLU A 97 24.14 13.63 9.45
C GLU A 97 24.24 13.07 8.01
N LEU A 98 23.16 12.56 7.47
CA LEU A 98 23.08 12.13 6.06
C LEU A 98 22.99 13.31 5.09
N GLY A 99 22.80 14.53 5.59
CA GLY A 99 22.67 15.74 4.81
C GLY A 99 21.41 15.74 3.94
N LEU A 100 20.30 15.19 4.44
CA LEU A 100 19.05 15.15 3.71
C LEU A 100 18.34 16.51 3.74
N ASP A 101 17.91 16.97 2.59
CA ASP A 101 17.05 18.15 2.45
C ASP A 101 15.56 17.75 2.50
N CYS A 102 15.24 16.52 2.13
CA CYS A 102 13.87 16.01 2.16
C CYS A 102 13.86 14.48 2.28
N LEU A 103 12.84 13.94 2.95
CA LEU A 103 12.56 12.51 3.09
C LEU A 103 11.25 12.15 2.40
N VAL A 104 11.28 11.25 1.43
CA VAL A 104 10.10 10.70 0.76
C VAL A 104 9.71 9.37 1.43
N CYS A 105 8.54 9.35 2.08
CA CYS A 105 8.02 8.21 2.81
C CYS A 105 6.90 7.52 2.01
N ILE A 106 7.19 6.35 1.43
CA ILE A 106 6.22 5.56 0.66
C ILE A 106 5.57 4.55 1.60
N GLY A 107 4.26 4.65 1.87
CA GLY A 107 3.59 3.70 2.74
C GLY A 107 2.13 4.00 3.04
N GLY A 108 1.52 3.11 3.84
CA GLY A 108 0.13 3.18 4.25
C GLY A 108 -0.11 4.13 5.44
N ASN A 109 -1.29 4.07 6.05
CA ASN A 109 -1.72 4.95 7.16
C ASN A 109 -0.68 5.09 8.27
N GLY A 110 -0.06 3.98 8.70
CA GLY A 110 0.97 4.01 9.75
C GLY A 110 2.20 4.80 9.36
N THR A 111 2.63 4.68 8.11
CA THR A 111 3.76 5.42 7.54
C THR A 111 3.43 6.90 7.41
N GLN A 112 2.23 7.25 6.93
CA GLN A 112 1.80 8.64 6.79
C GLN A 112 1.69 9.34 8.17
N LYS A 113 1.19 8.65 9.20
CA LYS A 113 1.20 9.14 10.58
C LYS A 113 2.61 9.40 11.10
N THR A 114 3.55 8.48 10.82
CA THR A 114 4.96 8.66 11.20
C THR A 114 5.59 9.82 10.45
N ALA A 115 5.34 9.95 9.14
CA ALA A 115 5.81 11.05 8.31
C ALA A 115 5.33 12.42 8.84
N ASN A 116 4.05 12.51 9.23
CA ASN A 116 3.50 13.72 9.84
C ASN A 116 4.19 14.06 11.17
N LEU A 117 4.44 13.08 12.05
CA LEU A 117 5.14 13.30 13.31
C LEU A 117 6.60 13.72 13.10
N LEU A 118 7.29 13.17 12.10
CA LEU A 118 8.63 13.62 11.71
C LEU A 118 8.62 15.08 11.21
N SER A 119 7.61 15.45 10.44
CA SER A 119 7.45 16.85 10.01
C SER A 119 7.25 17.80 11.20
N GLN A 120 6.50 17.39 12.23
CA GLN A 120 6.28 18.20 13.44
C GLN A 120 7.55 18.43 14.26
N ILE A 121 8.53 17.54 14.20
CA ILE A 121 9.85 17.74 14.85
C ILE A 121 10.88 18.40 13.92
N GLY A 122 10.44 18.94 12.79
CA GLY A 122 11.22 19.82 11.91
C GLY A 122 11.90 19.13 10.72
N LEU A 123 11.60 17.89 10.41
CA LEU A 123 12.08 17.25 9.18
C LEU A 123 11.22 17.66 8.00
N ASN A 124 11.85 17.85 6.85
CA ASN A 124 11.12 18.06 5.60
C ASN A 124 10.72 16.72 5.00
N VAL A 125 9.43 16.41 5.00
CA VAL A 125 8.91 15.06 4.65
C VAL A 125 7.80 15.15 3.63
N ILE A 126 7.86 14.28 2.62
CA ILE A 126 6.79 14.07 1.64
C ILE A 126 6.23 12.65 1.81
N GLY A 127 4.94 12.55 2.10
CA GLY A 127 4.23 11.28 2.17
C GLY A 127 3.71 10.85 0.79
N VAL A 128 3.95 9.58 0.42
CA VAL A 128 3.39 8.97 -0.79
C VAL A 128 2.40 7.88 -0.37
N PRO A 129 1.10 8.03 -0.69
CA PRO A 129 0.05 7.13 -0.22
C PRO A 129 0.13 5.79 -0.96
N LYS A 130 0.60 4.77 -0.28
CA LYS A 130 0.78 3.42 -0.80
C LYS A 130 0.04 2.40 0.08
N THR A 131 -1.01 1.81 -0.46
CA THR A 131 -1.76 0.67 0.11
C THR A 131 -2.68 0.10 -0.97
N ILE A 132 -3.03 -1.18 -0.85
CA ILE A 132 -4.08 -1.76 -1.71
C ILE A 132 -5.49 -1.45 -1.19
N ASP A 133 -5.64 -1.06 0.07
CA ASP A 133 -6.94 -0.91 0.73
C ASP A 133 -7.66 0.40 0.37
N ASN A 134 -6.96 1.36 -0.26
CA ASN A 134 -7.45 2.70 -0.60
C ASN A 134 -8.07 3.45 0.59
N ASP A 135 -7.48 3.29 1.78
CA ASP A 135 -8.01 3.75 3.06
C ASP A 135 -7.28 4.97 3.66
N ILE A 136 -6.42 5.64 2.88
CA ILE A 136 -5.69 6.82 3.35
C ILE A 136 -6.55 8.07 3.15
N TRP A 137 -6.90 8.72 4.25
CA TRP A 137 -7.69 9.95 4.23
C TRP A 137 -6.97 11.07 3.46
N GLY A 138 -7.72 11.82 2.66
CA GLY A 138 -7.19 12.96 1.89
C GLY A 138 -6.54 12.59 0.56
N THR A 139 -6.69 11.35 0.11
CA THR A 139 -6.27 10.92 -1.23
C THR A 139 -7.40 10.19 -1.96
N ASP A 140 -7.52 10.39 -3.25
CA ASP A 140 -8.55 9.75 -4.07
C ASP A 140 -8.20 8.28 -4.37
N ILE A 141 -6.94 8.03 -4.72
CA ILE A 141 -6.44 6.70 -5.09
C ILE A 141 -5.05 6.50 -4.51
N THR A 142 -4.84 5.34 -3.89
CA THR A 142 -3.55 4.92 -3.37
C THR A 142 -2.78 4.07 -4.37
N PHE A 143 -1.45 4.15 -4.35
CA PHE A 143 -0.59 3.30 -5.17
C PHE A 143 -0.75 1.83 -4.74
N GLY A 144 -1.12 0.96 -5.69
CA GLY A 144 -1.38 -0.45 -5.47
C GLY A 144 -2.84 -0.86 -5.54
N PHE A 145 -3.79 0.03 -5.26
CA PHE A 145 -5.23 -0.26 -5.24
C PHE A 145 -5.75 -0.79 -6.58
N ASN A 146 -5.54 -0.06 -7.67
CA ASN A 146 -6.05 -0.46 -8.99
C ASN A 146 -5.51 -1.81 -9.45
N THR A 147 -4.24 -2.11 -9.17
CA THR A 147 -3.66 -3.42 -9.51
C THR A 147 -4.32 -4.53 -8.68
N ALA A 148 -4.57 -4.29 -7.39
CA ALA A 148 -5.27 -5.26 -6.54
C ALA A 148 -6.70 -5.53 -7.02
N VAL A 149 -7.43 -4.49 -7.40
CA VAL A 149 -8.79 -4.61 -8.00
C VAL A 149 -8.74 -5.43 -9.28
N ASN A 150 -7.81 -5.15 -10.20
CA ASN A 150 -7.69 -5.89 -11.45
C ASN A 150 -7.40 -7.38 -11.22
N ILE A 151 -6.48 -7.72 -10.32
CA ILE A 151 -6.16 -9.11 -9.98
C ILE A 151 -7.37 -9.83 -9.37
N ALA A 152 -8.10 -9.16 -8.47
CA ALA A 152 -9.31 -9.72 -7.86
C ALA A 152 -10.41 -9.92 -8.92
N THR A 153 -10.61 -8.96 -9.82
CA THR A 153 -11.57 -9.07 -10.95
C THR A 153 -11.23 -10.24 -11.84
N GLU A 154 -9.97 -10.38 -12.29
CA GLU A 154 -9.54 -11.53 -13.09
C GLU A 154 -9.76 -12.86 -12.36
N SER A 155 -9.58 -12.89 -11.05
CA SER A 155 -9.82 -14.09 -10.26
C SER A 155 -11.30 -14.45 -10.22
N ILE A 156 -12.20 -13.47 -10.07
CA ILE A 156 -13.65 -13.65 -10.12
C ILE A 156 -14.07 -14.15 -11.51
N ASP A 157 -13.58 -13.53 -12.58
CA ASP A 157 -13.90 -13.92 -13.96
C ASP A 157 -13.60 -15.40 -14.24
N ARG A 158 -12.49 -15.91 -13.73
CA ARG A 158 -12.10 -17.33 -13.87
C ARG A 158 -13.03 -18.29 -13.15
N LEU A 159 -13.75 -17.83 -12.13
CA LEU A 159 -14.64 -18.68 -11.31
C LEU A 159 -16.02 -18.87 -11.94
N HIS A 160 -16.50 -17.98 -12.80
CA HIS A 160 -17.83 -18.07 -13.39
C HIS A 160 -18.05 -19.37 -14.17
N SER A 161 -17.07 -19.80 -14.95
CA SER A 161 -17.19 -21.03 -15.74
C SER A 161 -17.29 -22.29 -14.86
N THR A 162 -16.49 -22.37 -13.81
CA THR A 162 -16.53 -23.50 -12.88
C THR A 162 -17.77 -23.44 -11.99
N ALA A 163 -18.21 -22.27 -11.54
CA ALA A 163 -19.47 -22.08 -10.82
C ALA A 163 -20.66 -22.62 -11.64
N SER A 164 -20.72 -22.26 -12.91
CA SER A 164 -21.75 -22.71 -13.85
C SER A 164 -21.69 -24.22 -14.09
N SER A 165 -20.51 -24.76 -14.40
CA SER A 165 -20.34 -26.19 -14.75
C SER A 165 -20.70 -27.12 -13.59
N HIS A 166 -20.36 -26.73 -12.37
CA HIS A 166 -20.56 -27.55 -11.17
C HIS A 166 -21.79 -27.18 -10.35
N LYS A 167 -22.57 -26.17 -10.79
CA LYS A 167 -23.77 -25.68 -10.05
C LYS A 167 -23.40 -25.27 -8.62
N ARG A 168 -22.30 -24.55 -8.45
CA ARG A 168 -21.78 -24.13 -7.13
C ARG A 168 -21.96 -22.65 -6.92
N VAL A 169 -22.07 -22.26 -5.66
CA VAL A 169 -21.84 -20.90 -5.20
C VAL A 169 -20.35 -20.77 -4.90
N MET A 170 -19.70 -19.77 -5.49
CA MET A 170 -18.29 -19.48 -5.25
C MET A 170 -18.21 -18.30 -4.30
N VAL A 171 -17.50 -18.46 -3.20
CA VAL A 171 -17.22 -17.39 -2.24
C VAL A 171 -15.78 -16.94 -2.43
N VAL A 172 -15.59 -15.65 -2.67
CA VAL A 172 -14.27 -15.06 -2.89
C VAL A 172 -13.96 -14.07 -1.76
N GLU A 173 -12.99 -14.43 -0.94
CA GLU A 173 -12.48 -13.50 0.07
C GLU A 173 -11.35 -12.65 -0.52
N VAL A 174 -11.45 -11.34 -0.38
CA VAL A 174 -10.43 -10.37 -0.80
C VAL A 174 -9.90 -9.61 0.41
N MET A 175 -8.69 -9.06 0.28
CA MET A 175 -8.12 -8.16 1.27
C MET A 175 -8.85 -6.81 1.28
N GLY A 176 -8.58 -5.98 2.27
CA GLY A 176 -9.16 -4.64 2.44
C GLY A 176 -9.23 -4.22 3.90
N HIS A 177 -9.02 -5.17 4.84
CA HIS A 177 -9.09 -4.97 6.29
C HIS A 177 -10.47 -4.40 6.70
N HIS A 178 -10.54 -3.11 7.04
CA HIS A 178 -11.78 -2.41 7.40
C HIS A 178 -12.38 -1.60 6.24
N ALA A 179 -11.74 -1.62 5.07
CA ALA A 179 -12.15 -0.90 3.88
C ALA A 179 -12.59 -1.86 2.77
N GLY A 180 -13.85 -1.80 2.37
CA GLY A 180 -14.46 -2.69 1.38
C GLY A 180 -14.21 -2.31 -0.08
N TRP A 181 -13.30 -1.39 -0.36
CA TRP A 181 -13.09 -0.89 -1.72
C TRP A 181 -12.70 -1.95 -2.73
N ILE A 182 -11.80 -2.88 -2.38
CA ILE A 182 -11.40 -3.98 -3.29
C ILE A 182 -12.61 -4.86 -3.58
N ALA A 183 -13.35 -5.27 -2.55
CA ALA A 183 -14.56 -6.11 -2.70
C ALA A 183 -15.59 -5.42 -3.58
N LEU A 184 -15.85 -4.13 -3.35
CA LEU A 184 -16.82 -3.35 -4.12
C LEU A 184 -16.44 -3.25 -5.60
N TYR A 185 -15.23 -2.76 -5.88
CA TYR A 185 -14.82 -2.52 -7.26
C TYR A 185 -14.61 -3.83 -8.03
N ALA A 186 -13.93 -4.80 -7.43
CA ALA A 186 -13.70 -6.09 -8.08
C ALA A 186 -14.99 -6.92 -8.22
N GLY A 187 -15.86 -6.88 -7.20
CA GLY A 187 -17.14 -7.56 -7.25
C GLY A 187 -18.07 -6.99 -8.32
N MET A 188 -18.16 -5.66 -8.44
CA MET A 188 -18.92 -5.02 -9.50
C MET A 188 -18.34 -5.31 -10.89
N ALA A 189 -17.02 -5.17 -11.06
CA ALA A 189 -16.35 -5.38 -12.34
C ALA A 189 -16.38 -6.86 -12.77
N GLY A 190 -16.21 -7.78 -11.83
CA GLY A 190 -16.25 -9.24 -12.07
C GLY A 190 -17.66 -9.85 -12.06
N GLY A 191 -18.71 -9.03 -11.89
CA GLY A 191 -20.10 -9.49 -11.95
C GLY A 191 -20.52 -10.38 -10.79
N ALA A 192 -20.02 -10.09 -9.56
CA ALA A 192 -20.49 -10.78 -8.36
C ALA A 192 -21.96 -10.50 -8.08
N ASP A 193 -22.69 -11.53 -7.65
CA ASP A 193 -24.12 -11.44 -7.37
C ASP A 193 -24.43 -10.82 -6.01
N VAL A 194 -23.53 -11.01 -5.07
CA VAL A 194 -23.59 -10.43 -3.73
C VAL A 194 -22.19 -9.90 -3.38
N ILE A 195 -22.13 -8.70 -2.85
CA ILE A 195 -20.90 -8.07 -2.39
C ILE A 195 -21.08 -7.70 -0.93
N LEU A 196 -20.25 -8.26 -0.05
CA LEU A 196 -20.26 -7.98 1.38
C LEU A 196 -19.14 -7.01 1.71
N LEU A 197 -19.49 -5.91 2.38
CA LEU A 197 -18.55 -4.84 2.73
C LEU A 197 -18.41 -4.77 4.26
N PRO A 198 -17.19 -4.61 4.78
CA PRO A 198 -16.96 -4.54 6.24
C PRO A 198 -17.60 -3.32 6.90
N GLU A 199 -17.87 -2.24 6.14
CA GLU A 199 -18.52 -1.03 6.63
C GLU A 199 -20.03 -1.18 6.81
N LEU A 200 -20.63 -2.19 6.19
CA LEU A 200 -22.07 -2.42 6.19
C LEU A 200 -22.42 -3.72 6.92
N GLY A 201 -23.36 -3.64 7.84
CA GLY A 201 -23.94 -4.86 8.40
C GLY A 201 -24.69 -5.65 7.32
N TYR A 202 -24.57 -6.97 7.33
CA TYR A 202 -25.32 -7.83 6.42
C TYR A 202 -26.16 -8.86 7.19
N ASP A 203 -27.25 -9.28 6.55
CA ASP A 203 -28.15 -10.31 7.03
C ASP A 203 -27.93 -11.56 6.20
N ILE A 204 -27.49 -12.64 6.87
CA ILE A 204 -27.17 -13.91 6.20
C ILE A 204 -28.40 -14.54 5.53
N ASP A 205 -29.61 -14.32 6.05
CA ASP A 205 -30.82 -14.87 5.46
C ASP A 205 -31.14 -14.16 4.14
N LYS A 206 -30.91 -12.86 4.03
CA LYS A 206 -31.04 -12.13 2.77
C LYS A 206 -29.99 -12.54 1.74
N VAL A 207 -28.77 -12.82 2.18
CA VAL A 207 -27.73 -13.40 1.29
C VAL A 207 -28.18 -14.76 0.76
N ASN A 208 -28.70 -15.64 1.62
CA ASN A 208 -29.23 -16.94 1.24
C ASN A 208 -30.42 -16.80 0.27
N GLU A 209 -31.35 -15.89 0.53
CA GLU A 209 -32.47 -15.62 -0.38
C GLU A 209 -31.98 -15.21 -1.79
N ALA A 210 -31.02 -14.29 -1.88
CA ALA A 210 -30.43 -13.87 -3.16
C ALA A 210 -29.81 -15.05 -3.92
N ILE A 211 -29.08 -15.92 -3.23
CA ILE A 211 -28.47 -17.12 -3.80
C ILE A 211 -29.54 -18.10 -4.29
N LEU A 212 -30.57 -18.36 -3.49
CA LEU A 212 -31.67 -19.26 -3.83
C LEU A 212 -32.48 -18.76 -5.03
N ASP A 213 -32.76 -17.45 -5.10
CA ASP A 213 -33.46 -16.86 -6.23
C ASP A 213 -32.69 -17.02 -7.55
N ARG A 214 -31.37 -16.86 -7.51
CA ARG A 214 -30.53 -17.11 -8.67
C ARG A 214 -30.55 -18.59 -9.08
N ALA A 215 -30.47 -19.49 -8.11
CA ALA A 215 -30.54 -20.94 -8.36
C ALA A 215 -31.87 -21.33 -9.01
N ARG A 216 -32.99 -20.76 -8.58
CA ARG A 216 -34.32 -20.98 -9.17
C ARG A 216 -34.42 -20.53 -10.63
N ARG A 217 -33.65 -19.49 -11.01
CA ARG A 217 -33.57 -18.99 -12.40
C ARG A 217 -32.51 -19.71 -13.24
N ASP A 218 -32.02 -20.87 -12.79
CA ASP A 218 -30.93 -21.65 -13.38
C ASP A 218 -29.64 -20.84 -13.63
N ARG A 219 -29.39 -19.83 -12.79
CA ARG A 219 -28.19 -19.00 -12.80
C ARG A 219 -27.31 -19.35 -11.60
N LYS A 220 -25.99 -19.24 -11.75
CA LYS A 220 -25.01 -19.55 -10.70
C LYS A 220 -24.52 -18.27 -10.04
N SER A 221 -24.03 -18.37 -8.82
CA SER A 221 -23.71 -17.22 -7.99
C SER A 221 -22.22 -17.14 -7.65
N VAL A 222 -21.72 -15.91 -7.65
CA VAL A 222 -20.42 -15.53 -7.05
C VAL A 222 -20.71 -14.51 -5.95
N VAL A 223 -20.20 -14.79 -4.75
CA VAL A 223 -20.37 -13.95 -3.55
C VAL A 223 -19.02 -13.47 -3.05
#